data_6252460dcc4679d5374d77a65c99d491
#
_entry.id   6252460dcc4679d5374d77a65c99d491
#
_cell.length_a   1.000
_cell.length_b   1.000
_cell.length_c   1.000
_cell.angle_alpha   90.00
_cell.angle_beta   90.00
_cell.angle_gamma   90.00
#
_symmetry.space_group_name_H-M   'P 1'
#
loop_
_entity.id
_entity.type
_entity.pdbx_description
1 polymer ?
#
loop_
_entity_poly.entity_id
_entity_poly.type
_entity_poly.pdbx_seq_one_letter_code
_entity_poly.pdbx_strand_id
1 'polypeptide(L)'
;MPNIQLVYSPDGYSVFQWQEHWKDFAYEHDVPASESDHWDWLGKSLFPGHVGHDVEFLIVAAADRGGDRCHGLMKLVWPKESRLAPGRSVLYVDYLEIAPWNRSDCPVREVTGLGTALIAHAVVLSAELGFEGRLALASLPQAKMFYAGLRMAECGFGSGRDHKLPYFEFDIAGAQRFLNRR
;
A
#
# COMPACT_ATOMS: atom_id res chain seq x y z
N MET A 1 -3.83 14.47 -17.63
CA MET A 1 -3.63 13.51 -16.52
C MET A 1 -2.23 13.74 -15.96
N PRO A 2 -2.02 13.71 -14.63
CA PRO A 2 -0.68 13.80 -14.08
C PRO A 2 0.21 12.68 -14.62
N ASN A 3 1.47 12.99 -14.92
CA ASN A 3 2.45 12.01 -15.39
C ASN A 3 3.10 11.35 -14.17
N ILE A 4 2.42 10.35 -13.61
CA ILE A 4 2.83 9.66 -12.38
C ILE A 4 3.89 8.62 -12.71
N GLN A 5 4.96 8.60 -11.95
CA GLN A 5 6.02 7.59 -11.95
C GLN A 5 6.15 6.93 -10.58
N LEU A 6 6.74 5.74 -10.55
CA LEU A 6 7.11 5.07 -9.29
C LEU A 6 8.51 5.49 -8.88
N VAL A 7 8.65 5.88 -7.61
CA VAL A 7 9.92 6.20 -6.97
C VAL A 7 10.14 5.18 -5.86
N TYR A 8 11.29 4.53 -5.89
CA TYR A 8 11.66 3.51 -4.92
C TYR A 8 12.59 4.10 -3.86
N SER A 9 12.33 3.77 -2.61
CA SER A 9 13.11 4.24 -1.46
C SER A 9 13.36 5.75 -1.50
N PRO A 10 12.29 6.60 -1.60
CA PRO A 10 12.47 8.05 -1.60
C PRO A 10 13.19 8.48 -0.32
N ASP A 11 13.95 9.57 -0.41
CA ASP A 11 14.62 10.11 0.76
C ASP A 11 13.63 10.65 1.80
N GLY A 12 14.06 10.69 3.07
CA GLY A 12 13.18 11.07 4.17
C GLY A 12 12.67 12.52 4.08
N TYR A 13 13.42 13.43 3.45
CA TYR A 13 12.98 14.80 3.26
C TYR A 13 11.80 14.87 2.27
N SER A 14 11.88 14.18 1.15
CA SER A 14 10.78 14.07 0.19
C SER A 14 9.53 13.47 0.83
N VAL A 15 9.68 12.38 1.59
CA VAL A 15 8.55 11.74 2.30
C VAL A 15 7.90 12.69 3.29
N PHE A 16 8.71 13.44 4.06
CA PHE A 16 8.21 14.45 5.00
C PHE A 16 7.43 15.56 4.28
N GLN A 17 8.01 16.13 3.21
CA GLN A 17 7.34 17.20 2.44
C GLN A 17 6.01 16.73 1.84
N TRP A 18 5.94 15.52 1.32
CA TRP A 18 4.70 14.96 0.78
C TRP A 18 3.64 14.76 1.86
N GLN A 19 4.04 14.26 3.03
CA GLN A 19 3.12 14.06 4.15
C GLN A 19 2.53 15.39 4.66
N GLU A 20 3.35 16.43 4.80
CA GLU A 20 2.86 17.76 5.21
C GLU A 20 1.91 18.33 4.14
N HIS A 21 2.26 18.23 2.86
CA HIS A 21 1.37 18.67 1.77
C HIS A 21 0.01 17.92 1.78
N TRP A 22 -0.01 16.62 2.15
CA TRP A 22 -1.27 15.88 2.29
C TRP A 22 -2.12 16.43 3.42
N LYS A 23 -1.53 16.76 4.55
CA LYS A 23 -2.24 17.34 5.71
C LYS A 23 -2.79 18.72 5.40
N ASP A 24 -1.99 19.59 4.79
CA ASP A 24 -2.40 20.92 4.39
C ASP A 24 -3.58 20.88 3.42
N PHE A 25 -3.47 20.05 2.37
CA PHE A 25 -4.55 19.87 1.41
C PHE A 25 -5.84 19.35 2.06
N ALA A 26 -5.74 18.34 2.93
CA ALA A 26 -6.91 17.79 3.61
C ALA A 26 -7.61 18.84 4.48
N TYR A 27 -6.85 19.68 5.15
CA TYR A 27 -7.38 20.79 5.96
C TYR A 27 -8.03 21.88 5.08
N GLU A 28 -7.36 22.32 4.00
CA GLU A 28 -7.84 23.39 3.11
C GLU A 28 -9.12 23.00 2.35
N HIS A 29 -9.33 21.72 2.09
CA HIS A 29 -10.46 21.23 1.29
C HIS A 29 -11.50 20.43 2.08
N ASP A 30 -11.44 20.49 3.43
CA ASP A 30 -12.37 19.78 4.31
C ASP A 30 -12.50 18.27 3.95
N VAL A 31 -11.38 17.62 3.59
CA VAL A 31 -11.40 16.20 3.26
C VAL A 31 -11.69 15.40 4.52
N PRO A 32 -12.64 14.45 4.51
CA PRO A 32 -12.98 13.66 5.69
C PRO A 32 -11.77 12.93 6.28
N ALA A 33 -11.73 12.85 7.62
CA ALA A 33 -10.67 12.13 8.32
C ALA A 33 -10.61 10.65 7.91
N SER A 34 -9.38 10.13 7.80
CA SER A 34 -9.09 8.74 7.47
C SER A 34 -8.49 7.99 8.65
N GLU A 35 -8.71 6.69 8.72
CA GLU A 35 -8.06 5.83 9.73
C GLU A 35 -6.53 5.81 9.60
N SER A 36 -5.98 6.27 8.48
CA SER A 36 -4.53 6.38 8.22
C SER A 36 -3.92 7.76 8.52
N ASP A 37 -4.71 8.79 8.80
CA ASP A 37 -4.22 10.18 8.96
C ASP A 37 -3.19 10.33 10.11
N HIS A 38 -3.17 9.39 11.06
CA HIS A 38 -2.19 9.35 12.15
C HIS A 38 -0.86 8.68 11.76
N TRP A 39 -0.71 8.19 10.54
CA TRP A 39 0.50 7.50 10.11
C TRP A 39 1.66 8.49 9.92
N ASP A 40 2.80 8.13 10.51
CA ASP A 40 4.07 8.83 10.31
C ASP A 40 4.85 8.14 9.19
N TRP A 41 4.74 8.66 7.97
CA TRP A 41 5.43 8.12 6.81
C TRP A 41 6.94 8.34 6.87
N LEU A 42 7.41 9.45 7.48
CA LEU A 42 8.84 9.65 7.69
C LEU A 42 9.43 8.54 8.56
N GLY A 43 8.83 8.28 9.73
CA GLY A 43 9.26 7.18 10.58
C GLY A 43 9.18 5.82 9.89
N LYS A 44 8.09 5.57 9.11
CA LYS A 44 7.94 4.32 8.34
C LYS A 44 8.98 4.15 7.23
N SER A 45 9.49 5.24 6.66
CA SER A 45 10.50 5.20 5.60
C SER A 45 11.92 4.95 6.12
N LEU A 46 12.19 5.29 7.37
CA LEU A 46 13.52 5.18 7.97
C LEU A 46 13.77 3.83 8.67
N PHE A 47 12.70 3.16 9.09
CA PHE A 47 12.82 1.95 9.90
C PHE A 47 12.01 0.78 9.33
N PRO A 48 12.54 -0.45 9.40
CA PRO A 48 11.82 -1.65 8.96
C PRO A 48 10.55 -1.92 9.80
N GLY A 49 10.38 -1.22 10.92
CA GLY A 49 9.28 -1.43 11.85
C GLY A 49 9.55 -2.57 12.82
N HIS A 50 8.49 -3.07 13.47
CA HIS A 50 8.57 -4.20 14.42
C HIS A 50 8.64 -5.58 13.75
N VAL A 51 8.89 -5.63 12.46
CA VAL A 51 9.07 -6.87 11.71
C VAL A 51 10.53 -7.29 11.94
N GLY A 52 10.78 -8.43 12.56
CA GLY A 52 12.08 -8.87 13.11
C GLY A 52 13.30 -8.64 12.20
N HIS A 53 14.49 -8.95 12.72
CA HIS A 53 15.77 -8.63 12.09
C HIS A 53 16.03 -9.27 10.72
N ASP A 54 15.18 -10.22 10.30
CA ASP A 54 15.35 -11.02 9.06
C ASP A 54 14.37 -10.61 7.94
N VAL A 55 13.84 -9.38 7.98
CA VAL A 55 12.93 -8.89 6.94
C VAL A 55 13.51 -7.69 6.21
N GLU A 56 13.36 -7.71 4.91
CA GLU A 56 13.62 -6.58 4.04
C GLU A 56 12.37 -5.69 3.93
N PHE A 57 12.56 -4.42 3.62
CA PHE A 57 11.46 -3.53 3.34
C PHE A 57 11.78 -2.57 2.19
N LEU A 58 10.72 -2.06 1.56
CA LEU A 58 10.80 -1.09 0.46
C LEU A 58 9.66 -0.08 0.60
N ILE A 59 9.98 1.20 0.43
CA ILE A 59 8.98 2.24 0.22
C ILE A 59 8.83 2.48 -1.29
N VAL A 60 7.59 2.48 -1.76
CA VAL A 60 7.23 2.83 -3.13
C VAL A 60 6.33 4.05 -3.08
N ALA A 61 6.74 5.12 -3.76
CA ALA A 61 5.95 6.32 -3.94
C ALA A 61 5.43 6.42 -5.38
N ALA A 62 4.17 6.78 -5.54
CA ALA A 62 3.61 7.19 -6.82
C ALA A 62 3.63 8.72 -6.86
N ALA A 63 4.59 9.31 -7.57
CA ALA A 63 4.82 10.75 -7.59
C ALA A 63 4.81 11.31 -9.01
N ASP A 64 4.57 12.61 -9.15
CA ASP A 64 4.76 13.31 -10.42
C ASP A 64 6.21 13.20 -10.89
N ARG A 65 6.45 13.33 -12.18
CA ARG A 65 7.77 13.15 -12.80
C ARG A 65 8.84 14.10 -12.25
N GLY A 66 8.46 15.26 -11.70
CA GLY A 66 9.34 16.18 -10.99
C GLY A 66 9.60 15.80 -9.54
N GLY A 67 8.83 14.87 -8.97
CA GLY A 67 8.90 14.50 -7.56
C GLY A 67 8.21 15.48 -6.60
N ASP A 68 7.66 16.58 -7.12
CA ASP A 68 7.09 17.65 -6.29
C ASP A 68 5.80 17.23 -5.57
N ARG A 69 5.06 16.28 -6.15
CA ARG A 69 3.77 15.85 -5.63
C ARG A 69 3.66 14.34 -5.59
N CYS A 70 3.37 13.78 -4.44
CA CYS A 70 3.15 12.35 -4.24
C CYS A 70 1.65 12.04 -4.19
N HIS A 71 1.23 11.08 -4.98
CA HIS A 71 -0.16 10.64 -5.10
C HIS A 71 -0.50 9.42 -4.25
N GLY A 72 0.51 8.69 -3.78
CA GLY A 72 0.35 7.54 -2.90
C GLY A 72 1.67 6.97 -2.43
N LEU A 73 1.66 6.38 -1.24
CA LEU A 73 2.80 5.75 -0.59
C LEU A 73 2.43 4.32 -0.20
N MET A 74 3.35 3.39 -0.43
CA MET A 74 3.21 1.99 -0.06
C MET A 74 4.50 1.50 0.59
N LYS A 75 4.38 0.82 1.74
CA LYS A 75 5.47 0.10 2.38
C LYS A 75 5.27 -1.40 2.19
N LEU A 76 6.28 -2.03 1.64
CA LEU A 76 6.34 -3.47 1.41
C LEU A 76 7.37 -4.08 2.36
N VAL A 77 7.09 -5.29 2.87
CA VAL A 77 8.03 -6.07 3.70
C VAL A 77 8.04 -7.53 3.26
N TRP A 78 9.20 -8.19 3.35
CA TRP A 78 9.36 -9.60 3.01
C TRP A 78 10.61 -10.23 3.64
N PRO A 79 10.69 -11.56 3.75
CA PRO A 79 9.63 -12.51 3.48
C PRO A 79 8.60 -12.54 4.61
N LYS A 80 7.34 -12.90 4.29
CA LYS A 80 6.32 -13.28 5.25
C LYS A 80 5.71 -14.61 4.85
N GLU A 81 5.26 -15.43 5.79
CA GLU A 81 4.66 -16.72 5.48
C GLU A 81 3.25 -16.55 4.90
N SER A 82 2.96 -17.23 3.80
CA SER A 82 1.64 -17.30 3.17
C SER A 82 0.69 -18.14 4.01
N ARG A 83 -0.56 -17.67 4.16
CA ARG A 83 -1.63 -18.44 4.80
C ARG A 83 -2.34 -19.39 3.85
N LEU A 84 -2.42 -19.00 2.56
CA LEU A 84 -3.03 -19.82 1.52
C LEU A 84 -2.10 -20.92 1.03
N ALA A 85 -0.78 -20.77 1.21
CA ALA A 85 0.25 -21.73 0.83
C ALA A 85 1.29 -21.87 1.96
N PRO A 86 0.99 -22.60 3.05
CA PRO A 86 1.92 -22.78 4.17
C PRO A 86 3.31 -23.27 3.71
N GLY A 87 4.36 -22.73 4.32
CA GLY A 87 5.75 -22.99 3.92
C GLY A 87 6.22 -22.23 2.67
N ARG A 88 5.40 -21.36 2.10
CA ARG A 88 5.78 -20.45 1.02
C ARG A 88 5.80 -19.01 1.51
N SER A 89 6.69 -18.22 0.93
CA SER A 89 6.77 -16.77 1.21
C SER A 89 5.79 -15.96 0.38
N VAL A 90 5.41 -14.82 0.93
CA VAL A 90 4.52 -13.82 0.33
C VAL A 90 5.13 -12.43 0.52
N LEU A 91 4.93 -11.53 -0.45
CA LEU A 91 5.19 -10.11 -0.26
C LEU A 91 4.04 -9.51 0.56
N TYR A 92 4.35 -8.72 1.57
CA TYR A 92 3.34 -8.14 2.47
C TYR A 92 3.28 -6.63 2.32
N VAL A 93 2.09 -6.12 2.07
CA VAL A 93 1.82 -4.67 2.10
C VAL A 93 1.59 -4.27 3.56
N ASP A 94 2.60 -3.67 4.17
CA ASP A 94 2.58 -3.25 5.58
C ASP A 94 1.75 -1.98 5.76
N TYR A 95 1.88 -1.02 4.81
CA TYR A 95 1.09 0.20 4.74
C TYR A 95 0.83 0.55 3.27
N LEU A 96 -0.37 1.06 3.00
CA LEU A 96 -0.73 1.67 1.71
C LEU A 96 -1.68 2.83 1.98
N GLU A 97 -1.31 3.99 1.49
CA GLU A 97 -2.11 5.21 1.58
C GLU A 97 -2.07 5.96 0.25
N ILE A 98 -3.19 6.56 -0.12
CA ILE A 98 -3.28 7.45 -1.28
C ILE A 98 -3.54 8.88 -0.80
N ALA A 99 -2.97 9.83 -1.52
CA ALA A 99 -3.10 11.25 -1.20
C ALA A 99 -4.57 11.66 -1.07
N PRO A 100 -4.90 12.61 -0.20
CA PRO A 100 -6.28 13.04 0.06
C PRO A 100 -7.04 13.40 -1.21
N TRP A 101 -6.40 14.09 -2.17
CA TRP A 101 -7.00 14.46 -3.46
C TRP A 101 -7.28 13.31 -4.43
N ASN A 102 -6.90 12.08 -4.08
CA ASN A 102 -7.17 10.88 -4.89
C ASN A 102 -8.17 9.95 -4.19
N ARG A 103 -8.58 10.25 -2.97
CA ARG A 103 -9.53 9.45 -2.20
C ARG A 103 -10.94 9.55 -2.80
N SER A 104 -11.75 8.52 -2.60
CA SER A 104 -13.11 8.46 -3.15
C SER A 104 -14.07 9.46 -2.50
N ASP A 105 -13.77 9.90 -1.29
CA ASP A 105 -14.53 10.85 -0.48
C ASP A 105 -14.03 12.31 -0.65
N CYS A 106 -12.99 12.54 -1.45
CA CYS A 106 -12.53 13.89 -1.76
C CYS A 106 -13.43 14.55 -2.81
N PRO A 107 -13.98 15.76 -2.54
CA PRO A 107 -14.88 16.45 -3.46
C PRO A 107 -14.21 16.90 -4.78
N VAL A 108 -12.89 17.08 -4.75
CA VAL A 108 -12.07 17.55 -5.90
C VAL A 108 -11.13 16.46 -6.40
N ARG A 109 -11.60 15.23 -6.44
CA ARG A 109 -10.79 14.05 -6.78
C ARG A 109 -10.09 14.18 -8.14
N GLU A 110 -8.76 13.98 -8.16
CA GLU A 110 -7.92 14.17 -9.35
C GLU A 110 -7.65 12.87 -10.11
N VAL A 111 -7.26 11.81 -9.40
CA VAL A 111 -6.86 10.54 -10.01
C VAL A 111 -7.66 9.38 -9.41
N THR A 112 -8.10 8.48 -10.27
CA THR A 112 -8.82 7.26 -9.87
C THR A 112 -7.99 6.01 -10.12
N GLY A 113 -8.21 4.96 -9.34
CA GLY A 113 -7.58 3.66 -9.54
C GLY A 113 -6.13 3.54 -9.06
N LEU A 114 -5.59 4.56 -8.39
CA LEU A 114 -4.20 4.56 -7.94
C LEU A 114 -3.90 3.44 -6.93
N GLY A 115 -4.78 3.22 -5.95
CA GLY A 115 -4.61 2.10 -5.00
C GLY A 115 -4.55 0.75 -5.71
N THR A 116 -5.40 0.56 -6.73
CA THR A 116 -5.39 -0.65 -7.56
C THR A 116 -4.08 -0.76 -8.36
N ALA A 117 -3.55 0.36 -8.86
CA ALA A 117 -2.27 0.40 -9.57
C ALA A 117 -1.09 0.02 -8.67
N LEU A 118 -1.05 0.53 -7.44
CA LEU A 118 -0.03 0.19 -6.45
C LEU A 118 -0.08 -1.29 -6.05
N ILE A 119 -1.28 -1.85 -5.84
CA ILE A 119 -1.44 -3.29 -5.56
C ILE A 119 -0.98 -4.13 -6.76
N ALA A 120 -1.28 -3.74 -8.00
CA ALA A 120 -0.79 -4.48 -9.17
C ALA A 120 0.74 -4.42 -9.28
N HIS A 121 1.33 -3.27 -9.00
CA HIS A 121 2.79 -3.17 -8.94
C HIS A 121 3.37 -4.09 -7.87
N ALA A 122 2.78 -4.15 -6.67
CA ALA A 122 3.21 -5.06 -5.62
C ALA A 122 3.11 -6.54 -6.05
N VAL A 123 2.07 -6.93 -6.80
CA VAL A 123 1.95 -8.29 -7.37
C VAL A 123 3.08 -8.60 -8.36
N VAL A 124 3.41 -7.65 -9.24
CA VAL A 124 4.53 -7.81 -10.19
C VAL A 124 5.85 -7.93 -9.44
N LEU A 125 6.12 -7.04 -8.49
CA LEU A 125 7.33 -7.09 -7.67
C LEU A 125 7.43 -8.41 -6.86
N SER A 126 6.30 -8.91 -6.34
CA SER A 126 6.24 -10.22 -5.68
C SER A 126 6.72 -11.36 -6.61
N ALA A 127 6.36 -11.31 -7.89
CA ALA A 127 6.83 -12.29 -8.87
C ALA A 127 8.34 -12.13 -9.16
N GLU A 128 8.84 -10.92 -9.27
CA GLU A 128 10.27 -10.62 -9.46
C GLU A 128 11.13 -11.06 -8.27
N LEU A 129 10.60 -10.95 -7.04
CA LEU A 129 11.24 -11.45 -5.82
C LEU A 129 11.14 -12.98 -5.64
N GLY A 130 10.54 -13.69 -6.59
CA GLY A 130 10.39 -15.15 -6.54
C GLY A 130 9.20 -15.65 -5.72
N PHE A 131 8.31 -14.77 -5.30
CA PHE A 131 7.09 -15.16 -4.57
C PHE A 131 5.89 -15.40 -5.49
N GLU A 132 6.09 -15.47 -6.81
CA GLU A 132 5.11 -15.87 -7.83
C GLU A 132 3.83 -15.03 -7.83
N GLY A 133 3.92 -13.77 -7.41
CA GLY A 133 2.79 -12.84 -7.32
C GLY A 133 1.96 -12.96 -6.04
N ARG A 134 2.32 -13.87 -5.11
CA ARG A 134 1.64 -13.95 -3.81
C ARG A 134 1.79 -12.63 -3.05
N LEU A 135 0.67 -12.05 -2.64
CA LEU A 135 0.61 -10.77 -1.95
C LEU A 135 -0.36 -10.86 -0.77
N ALA A 136 0.01 -10.31 0.36
CA ALA A 136 -0.85 -10.28 1.54
C ALA A 136 -0.85 -8.91 2.23
N LEU A 137 -1.88 -8.66 3.04
CA LEU A 137 -2.00 -7.46 3.87
C LEU A 137 -3.03 -7.66 5.00
N ALA A 138 -2.96 -6.78 6.00
CA ALA A 138 -4.05 -6.56 6.95
C ALA A 138 -4.77 -5.25 6.57
N SER A 139 -6.08 -5.29 6.45
CA SER A 139 -6.88 -4.17 5.96
C SER A 139 -7.46 -3.34 7.11
N LEU A 140 -7.29 -2.01 7.04
CA LEU A 140 -8.11 -1.11 7.84
C LEU A 140 -9.61 -1.33 7.52
N PRO A 141 -10.53 -1.14 8.49
CA PRO A 141 -11.97 -1.32 8.28
C PRO A 141 -12.51 -0.56 7.06
N GLN A 142 -12.13 0.69 6.88
CA GLN A 142 -12.55 1.53 5.74
C GLN A 142 -12.10 0.98 4.38
N ALA A 143 -10.99 0.23 4.31
CA ALA A 143 -10.44 -0.33 3.08
C ALA A 143 -10.88 -1.78 2.80
N LYS A 144 -11.60 -2.43 3.72
CA LYS A 144 -12.01 -3.83 3.58
C LYS A 144 -12.71 -4.11 2.24
N MET A 145 -13.68 -3.28 1.88
CA MET A 145 -14.45 -3.45 0.64
C MET A 145 -13.60 -3.25 -0.62
N PHE A 146 -12.56 -2.43 -0.55
CA PHE A 146 -11.62 -2.26 -1.65
C PHE A 146 -10.88 -3.58 -1.95
N TYR A 147 -10.29 -4.23 -0.95
CA TYR A 147 -9.55 -5.49 -1.14
C TYR A 147 -10.47 -6.65 -1.51
N ALA A 148 -11.67 -6.73 -0.94
CA ALA A 148 -12.69 -7.68 -1.37
C ALA A 148 -13.09 -7.47 -2.85
N GLY A 149 -13.19 -6.22 -3.31
CA GLY A 149 -13.45 -5.85 -4.70
C GLY A 149 -12.33 -6.27 -5.66
N LEU A 150 -11.08 -6.29 -5.19
CA LEU A 150 -9.95 -6.86 -5.94
C LEU A 150 -10.00 -8.40 -5.99
N ARG A 151 -10.91 -9.03 -5.22
CA ARG A 151 -11.06 -10.49 -5.06
C ARG A 151 -9.86 -11.15 -4.39
N MET A 152 -9.24 -10.46 -3.44
CA MET A 152 -8.33 -11.09 -2.49
C MET A 152 -9.13 -12.02 -1.57
N ALA A 153 -8.55 -13.15 -1.21
CA ALA A 153 -9.17 -14.06 -0.24
C ALA A 153 -9.04 -13.49 1.18
N GLU A 154 -10.16 -13.39 1.91
CA GLU A 154 -10.13 -13.03 3.33
C GLU A 154 -9.73 -14.28 4.14
N CYS A 155 -8.60 -14.23 4.85
CA CYS A 155 -7.97 -15.34 5.55
C CYS A 155 -7.94 -15.11 7.08
N GLY A 156 -9.06 -14.70 7.66
CA GLY A 156 -9.19 -14.39 9.08
C GLY A 156 -8.63 -13.03 9.44
N PHE A 157 -7.93 -12.95 10.58
CA PHE A 157 -7.39 -11.68 11.09
C PHE A 157 -5.87 -11.67 11.03
N GLY A 158 -5.27 -10.49 11.01
CA GLY A 158 -3.83 -10.29 11.08
C GLY A 158 -3.19 -10.91 12.33
N SER A 159 -1.93 -10.64 12.55
CA SER A 159 -1.18 -11.09 13.74
C SER A 159 -0.44 -9.91 14.37
N GLY A 160 0.02 -10.07 15.62
CA GLY A 160 0.73 -9.01 16.33
C GLY A 160 -0.13 -7.75 16.47
N ARG A 161 0.38 -6.60 16.03
CA ARG A 161 -0.34 -5.31 16.06
C ARG A 161 -1.63 -5.33 15.23
N ASP A 162 -1.68 -6.15 14.18
CA ASP A 162 -2.79 -6.21 13.22
C ASP A 162 -3.85 -7.26 13.59
N HIS A 163 -3.78 -7.83 14.80
CA HIS A 163 -4.59 -8.97 15.25
C HIS A 163 -6.11 -8.74 15.18
N LYS A 164 -6.58 -7.50 15.07
CA LYS A 164 -8.00 -7.13 14.92
C LYS A 164 -8.38 -6.78 13.47
N LEU A 165 -7.41 -6.71 12.55
CA LEU A 165 -7.64 -6.31 11.18
C LEU A 165 -7.88 -7.53 10.30
N PRO A 166 -8.88 -7.52 9.40
CA PRO A 166 -9.08 -8.56 8.41
C PRO A 166 -7.83 -8.77 7.57
N TYR A 167 -7.42 -10.03 7.40
CA TYR A 167 -6.25 -10.40 6.61
C TYR A 167 -6.67 -10.87 5.23
N PHE A 168 -6.07 -10.29 4.21
CA PHE A 168 -6.33 -10.60 2.81
C PHE A 168 -5.07 -11.13 2.14
N GLU A 169 -5.26 -12.10 1.23
CA GLU A 169 -4.16 -12.68 0.47
C GLU A 169 -4.56 -13.01 -0.97
N PHE A 170 -3.64 -12.80 -1.91
CA PHE A 170 -3.63 -13.42 -3.22
C PHE A 170 -2.74 -14.66 -3.21
N ASP A 171 -3.29 -15.80 -3.63
CA ASP A 171 -2.51 -16.92 -4.17
C ASP A 171 -2.04 -16.62 -5.60
N ILE A 172 -1.24 -17.51 -6.19
CA ILE A 172 -0.72 -17.37 -7.56
C ILE A 172 -1.88 -17.16 -8.57
N ALA A 173 -2.92 -17.97 -8.48
CA ALA A 173 -4.05 -17.91 -9.40
C ALA A 173 -4.88 -16.62 -9.22
N GLY A 174 -5.05 -16.16 -7.99
CA GLY A 174 -5.70 -14.89 -7.65
C GLY A 174 -4.94 -13.70 -8.22
N ALA A 175 -3.62 -13.67 -8.02
CA ALA A 175 -2.74 -12.64 -8.55
C ALA A 175 -2.79 -12.58 -10.09
N GLN A 176 -2.73 -13.71 -10.77
CA GLN A 176 -2.85 -13.79 -12.24
C GLN A 176 -4.21 -13.29 -12.73
N ARG A 177 -5.32 -13.75 -12.09
CA ARG A 177 -6.67 -13.26 -12.42
C ARG A 177 -6.82 -11.77 -12.23
N PHE A 178 -6.20 -11.22 -11.20
CA PHE A 178 -6.22 -9.78 -10.93
C PHE A 178 -5.49 -8.99 -12.01
N LEU A 179 -4.28 -9.38 -12.39
CA LEU A 179 -3.52 -8.71 -13.44
C LEU A 179 -4.17 -8.80 -14.82
N ASN A 180 -4.81 -9.94 -15.16
CA ASN A 180 -5.45 -10.16 -16.46
C ASN A 180 -6.77 -9.39 -16.67
N ARG A 181 -7.29 -8.72 -15.66
CA ARG A 181 -8.52 -7.88 -15.74
C ARG A 181 -8.25 -6.42 -16.04
N ARG A 182 -7.00 -6.05 -16.28
CA ARG A 182 -6.56 -4.67 -16.49
C ARG A 182 -6.36 -4.33 -17.96
#